data_e50f908d82f3c1d3a432e7f56339ae0d
#
_entry.id   e50f908d82f3c1d3a432e7f56339ae0d
#
_cell.length_a   1.000
_cell.length_b   1.000
_cell.length_c   1.000
_cell.angle_alpha   90.00
_cell.angle_beta   90.00
_cell.angle_gamma   90.00
#
_symmetry.space_group_name_H-M   'P 1'
#
loop_
_entity.id
_entity.type
_entity.pdbx_description
1 polymer ?
#
loop_
_entity_poly.entity_id
_entity_poly.type
_entity_poly.pdbx_seq_one_letter_code
_entity_poly.pdbx_strand_id
1 'polypeptide(L)'
;MEKKLKVLIADNSSQFAKACQNELETQGYDVSVIENDGAKVLEIVKKHNIDVILMDVFMVNEDAVDVLEYYQTHSVEKPIISVLSSVSSEELEKQVMSAGADYFFIKPITANQIAKRITRLTAWRNEHKAESRATARFIEQDMDVIISDIMRQIGVPAHIKGYHYLKTAIHLCIDDREMLSSVTKILYPTVAKMYKTTSSRVERAIRHAIEVAWDRGDVDVLSSYFGYTIQSERGKPTNSEFIAMITDKINLSMRSSV
;
A
#
# COMPACT_ATOMS: atom_id res chain seq x y z
N MET A 1 -17.97 12.50 14.75
CA MET A 1 -16.95 13.57 14.92
C MET A 1 -15.84 13.27 13.93
N GLU A 2 -15.55 14.19 13.03
CA GLU A 2 -14.39 14.05 12.13
C GLU A 2 -13.10 14.00 12.95
N LYS A 3 -12.22 13.07 12.62
CA LYS A 3 -10.92 12.94 13.29
C LYS A 3 -10.05 14.11 12.89
N LYS A 4 -9.69 14.97 13.84
CA LYS A 4 -8.76 16.09 13.61
C LYS A 4 -7.40 15.55 13.19
N LEU A 5 -6.79 16.18 12.18
CA LEU A 5 -5.43 15.88 11.77
C LEU A 5 -4.44 16.38 12.82
N LYS A 6 -3.44 15.57 13.15
CA LYS A 6 -2.43 15.85 14.16
C LYS A 6 -1.20 16.50 13.53
N VAL A 7 -0.83 17.65 14.05
CA VAL A 7 0.35 18.41 13.62
C VAL A 7 1.39 18.44 14.74
N LEU A 8 2.62 18.10 14.42
CA LEU A 8 3.77 18.24 15.30
C LEU A 8 4.63 19.38 14.80
N ILE A 9 4.92 20.36 15.68
CA ILE A 9 5.81 21.49 15.40
C ILE A 9 7.06 21.34 16.26
N ALA A 10 8.23 21.25 15.64
CA ALA A 10 9.54 21.28 16.30
C ALA A 10 10.23 22.61 15.99
N ASP A 11 10.20 23.55 16.93
CA ASP A 11 10.80 24.90 16.80
C ASP A 11 11.11 25.48 18.18
N ASN A 12 12.29 26.10 18.33
CA ASN A 12 12.72 26.72 19.58
C ASN A 12 12.17 28.14 19.81
N SER A 13 11.61 28.76 18.77
CA SER A 13 11.02 30.10 18.90
C SER A 13 9.62 30.00 19.51
N SER A 14 9.53 30.13 20.82
CA SER A 14 8.26 30.01 21.55
C SER A 14 7.16 30.93 21.00
N GLN A 15 7.49 32.11 20.51
CA GLN A 15 6.54 33.04 19.92
C GLN A 15 6.07 32.60 18.53
N PHE A 16 6.97 32.14 17.68
CA PHE A 16 6.66 31.69 16.33
C PHE A 16 5.89 30.35 16.36
N ALA A 17 6.39 29.38 17.12
CA ALA A 17 5.72 28.08 17.28
C ALA A 17 4.30 28.23 17.82
N LYS A 18 4.11 29.12 18.83
CA LYS A 18 2.79 29.42 19.40
C LYS A 18 1.86 30.13 18.42
N ALA A 19 2.38 31.04 17.58
CA ALA A 19 1.61 31.65 16.52
C ALA A 19 1.16 30.60 15.46
N CYS A 20 2.04 29.70 15.05
CA CYS A 20 1.70 28.62 14.15
C CYS A 20 0.67 27.67 14.78
N GLN A 21 0.84 27.31 16.05
CA GLN A 21 -0.11 26.48 16.78
C GLN A 21 -1.50 27.10 16.77
N ASN A 22 -1.64 28.36 17.22
CA ASN A 22 -2.92 29.05 17.28
C ASN A 22 -3.60 29.11 15.90
N GLU A 23 -2.84 29.43 14.85
CA GLU A 23 -3.38 29.52 13.49
C GLU A 23 -3.88 28.19 12.96
N LEU A 24 -3.14 27.10 13.19
CA LEU A 24 -3.52 25.75 12.78
C LEU A 24 -4.69 25.22 13.61
N GLU A 25 -4.74 25.49 14.91
CA GLU A 25 -5.86 25.09 15.76
C GLU A 25 -7.17 25.77 15.34
N THR A 26 -7.12 27.05 14.89
CA THR A 26 -8.31 27.74 14.34
C THR A 26 -8.81 27.08 13.05
N GLN A 27 -7.95 26.40 12.32
CA GLN A 27 -8.30 25.65 11.11
C GLN A 27 -8.70 24.19 11.40
N GLY A 28 -8.80 23.81 12.68
CA GLY A 28 -9.33 22.52 13.11
C GLY A 28 -8.28 21.42 13.30
N TYR A 29 -6.98 21.73 13.27
CA TYR A 29 -5.92 20.77 13.57
C TYR A 29 -5.76 20.53 15.08
N ASP A 30 -5.20 19.38 15.44
CA ASP A 30 -4.73 19.04 16.78
C ASP A 30 -3.20 19.24 16.81
N VAL A 31 -2.70 20.27 17.50
CA VAL A 31 -1.32 20.74 17.34
C VAL A 31 -0.51 20.52 18.62
N SER A 32 0.62 19.86 18.50
CA SER A 32 1.61 19.69 19.56
C SER A 32 2.89 20.44 19.17
N VAL A 33 3.48 21.16 20.14
CA VAL A 33 4.75 21.87 19.97
C VAL A 33 5.80 21.21 20.85
N ILE A 34 6.98 20.98 20.29
CA ILE A 34 8.14 20.44 21.00
C ILE A 34 9.38 21.31 20.73
N GLU A 35 10.42 21.07 21.50
CA GLU A 35 11.75 21.65 21.27
C GLU A 35 12.30 21.25 19.88
N ASN A 36 13.17 22.08 19.34
CA ASN A 36 13.85 21.86 18.06
C ASN A 36 14.90 20.76 18.15
N ASP A 37 14.44 19.51 18.29
CA ASP A 37 15.25 18.31 18.51
C ASP A 37 14.71 17.15 17.66
N GLY A 38 15.48 16.73 16.66
CA GLY A 38 15.08 15.68 15.73
C GLY A 38 14.95 14.31 16.39
N ALA A 39 15.75 13.99 17.41
CA ALA A 39 15.60 12.75 18.15
C ALA A 39 14.26 12.68 18.89
N LYS A 40 13.76 13.81 19.43
CA LYS A 40 12.43 13.91 20.02
C LYS A 40 11.32 13.79 18.99
N VAL A 41 11.50 14.36 17.81
CA VAL A 41 10.58 14.15 16.68
C VAL A 41 10.45 12.67 16.39
N LEU A 42 11.58 11.96 16.21
CA LEU A 42 11.62 10.52 15.94
C LEU A 42 10.99 9.69 17.06
N GLU A 43 11.20 10.06 18.32
CA GLU A 43 10.58 9.37 19.46
C GLU A 43 9.04 9.47 19.41
N ILE A 44 8.52 10.65 19.09
CA ILE A 44 7.07 10.90 19.04
C ILE A 44 6.43 10.16 17.86
N VAL A 45 7.03 10.22 16.67
CA VAL A 45 6.45 9.58 15.48
C VAL A 45 6.49 8.04 15.54
N LYS A 46 7.41 7.47 16.31
CA LYS A 46 7.44 6.02 16.59
C LYS A 46 6.29 5.55 17.49
N LYS A 47 5.78 6.45 18.33
CA LYS A 47 4.73 6.13 19.32
C LYS A 47 3.34 6.59 18.90
N HIS A 48 3.25 7.62 18.08
CA HIS A 48 2.00 8.30 17.75
C HIS A 48 1.89 8.52 16.23
N ASN A 49 0.69 8.32 15.71
CA ASN A 49 0.37 8.73 14.33
C ASN A 49 0.30 10.25 14.26
N ILE A 50 1.21 10.86 13.53
CA ILE A 50 1.25 12.27 13.18
C ILE A 50 0.90 12.41 11.70
N ASP A 51 0.04 13.39 11.37
CA ASP A 51 -0.40 13.60 9.98
C ASP A 51 0.45 14.69 9.28
N VAL A 52 0.99 15.64 10.04
CA VAL A 52 1.84 16.74 9.54
C VAL A 52 2.99 17.00 10.51
N ILE A 53 4.20 17.17 9.99
CA ILE A 53 5.37 17.65 10.74
C ILE A 53 5.81 18.98 10.15
N LEU A 54 5.99 19.98 11.02
CA LEU A 54 6.64 21.25 10.72
C LEU A 54 7.88 21.35 11.59
N MET A 55 9.08 21.37 10.99
CA MET A 55 10.33 21.37 11.72
C MET A 55 11.38 22.27 11.06
N ASP A 56 12.33 22.76 11.83
CA ASP A 56 13.49 23.48 11.28
C ASP A 56 14.45 22.51 10.60
N VAL A 57 15.18 22.97 9.58
CA VAL A 57 16.19 22.15 8.91
C VAL A 57 17.31 21.76 9.84
N PHE A 58 17.75 22.68 10.68
CA PHE A 58 18.81 22.46 11.65
C PHE A 58 18.22 22.26 13.04
N MET A 59 18.24 21.03 13.51
CA MET A 59 17.76 20.66 14.83
C MET A 59 18.90 20.08 15.67
N VAL A 60 18.68 19.96 16.96
CA VAL A 60 19.62 19.33 17.89
C VAL A 60 19.52 17.82 17.75
N ASN A 61 20.62 17.12 17.98
CA ASN A 61 20.82 15.66 17.87
C ASN A 61 20.67 15.10 16.46
N GLU A 62 19.49 15.11 15.92
CA GLU A 62 19.16 14.67 14.55
C GLU A 62 18.62 15.87 13.77
N ASP A 63 19.00 16.04 12.51
CA ASP A 63 18.48 17.11 11.67
C ASP A 63 17.24 16.71 10.87
N ALA A 64 16.74 17.61 10.02
CA ALA A 64 15.56 17.32 9.21
C ALA A 64 15.82 16.18 8.18
N VAL A 65 17.06 16.05 7.68
CA VAL A 65 17.39 14.99 6.73
C VAL A 65 17.37 13.63 7.41
N ASP A 66 17.89 13.51 8.63
CA ASP A 66 17.84 12.28 9.42
C ASP A 66 16.39 11.83 9.68
N VAL A 67 15.50 12.78 10.01
CA VAL A 67 14.07 12.50 10.19
C VAL A 67 13.41 12.04 8.88
N LEU A 68 13.77 12.63 7.75
CA LEU A 68 13.25 12.24 6.43
C LEU A 68 13.75 10.86 6.01
N GLU A 69 15.04 10.53 6.22
CA GLU A 69 15.63 9.24 5.93
C GLU A 69 14.99 8.11 6.74
N TYR A 70 14.57 8.38 7.97
CA TYR A 70 13.81 7.42 8.76
C TYR A 70 12.58 6.92 8.00
N TYR A 71 11.83 7.80 7.34
CA TYR A 71 10.64 7.41 6.57
C TYR A 71 10.97 6.72 5.24
N GLN A 72 12.16 6.91 4.68
CA GLN A 72 12.60 6.19 3.48
C GLN A 72 13.02 4.75 3.79
N THR A 73 13.59 4.52 4.97
CA THR A 73 14.16 3.22 5.36
C THR A 73 13.17 2.33 6.10
N HIS A 74 12.07 2.89 6.61
CA HIS A 74 11.07 2.15 7.36
C HIS A 74 9.73 2.17 6.61
N SER A 75 9.06 1.02 6.52
CA SER A 75 7.74 0.87 5.88
C SER A 75 6.62 1.47 6.76
N VAL A 76 6.72 2.76 7.08
CA VAL A 76 5.75 3.50 7.89
C VAL A 76 5.07 4.54 7.01
N GLU A 77 3.77 4.78 7.22
CA GLU A 77 3.06 5.83 6.49
C GLU A 77 3.67 7.20 6.81
N LYS A 78 4.26 7.85 5.80
CA LYS A 78 4.92 9.14 5.94
C LYS A 78 3.89 10.26 6.11
N PRO A 79 4.01 11.12 7.16
CA PRO A 79 3.21 12.35 7.28
C PRO A 79 3.56 13.36 6.19
N ILE A 80 2.81 14.47 6.11
CA ILE A 80 3.26 15.66 5.37
C ILE A 80 4.40 16.29 6.16
N ILE A 81 5.58 16.37 5.56
CA ILE A 81 6.76 16.95 6.21
C ILE A 81 7.09 18.27 5.54
N SER A 82 6.97 19.36 6.31
CA SER A 82 7.33 20.72 5.89
C SER A 82 8.52 21.20 6.69
N VAL A 83 9.57 21.62 6.01
CA VAL A 83 10.82 22.03 6.62
C VAL A 83 10.98 23.56 6.54
N LEU A 84 11.45 24.16 7.64
CA LEU A 84 11.73 25.58 7.78
C LEU A 84 13.25 25.82 7.71
N SER A 85 13.68 26.87 7.05
CA SER A 85 15.08 27.28 7.04
C SER A 85 15.24 28.80 7.17
N SER A 86 16.22 29.23 7.95
CA SER A 86 16.66 30.62 8.00
C SER A 86 17.74 30.91 6.94
N VAL A 87 18.23 29.89 6.27
CA VAL A 87 19.22 29.97 5.20
C VAL A 87 18.57 29.77 3.85
N SER A 88 18.75 30.72 2.94
CA SER A 88 18.32 30.59 1.55
C SER A 88 19.46 29.96 0.75
N SER A 89 19.41 28.64 0.52
CA SER A 89 20.36 27.90 -0.27
C SER A 89 19.64 26.92 -1.18
N GLU A 90 19.85 27.02 -2.48
CA GLU A 90 19.26 26.11 -3.46
C GLU A 90 19.75 24.67 -3.27
N GLU A 91 21.00 24.48 -2.86
CA GLU A 91 21.55 23.15 -2.58
C GLU A 91 20.88 22.51 -1.36
N LEU A 92 20.68 23.26 -0.29
CA LEU A 92 20.01 22.80 0.91
C LEU A 92 18.54 22.44 0.62
N GLU A 93 17.83 23.29 -0.14
CA GLU A 93 16.46 23.00 -0.57
C GLU A 93 16.41 21.71 -1.39
N LYS A 94 17.28 21.56 -2.39
CA LYS A 94 17.37 20.33 -3.19
C LYS A 94 17.66 19.09 -2.35
N GLN A 95 18.58 19.19 -1.39
CA GLN A 95 18.89 18.08 -0.49
C GLN A 95 17.67 17.66 0.33
N VAL A 96 17.02 18.60 0.99
CA VAL A 96 15.85 18.34 1.84
C VAL A 96 14.67 17.82 1.03
N MET A 97 14.41 18.40 -0.14
CA MET A 97 13.33 17.92 -1.03
C MET A 97 13.63 16.51 -1.59
N SER A 98 14.89 16.23 -1.96
CA SER A 98 15.30 14.90 -2.42
C SER A 98 15.24 13.85 -1.32
N ALA A 99 15.49 14.26 -0.07
CA ALA A 99 15.29 13.41 1.10
C ALA A 99 13.79 13.14 1.41
N GLY A 100 12.88 13.79 0.69
CA GLY A 100 11.46 13.48 0.72
C GLY A 100 10.59 14.48 1.49
N ALA A 101 11.04 15.71 1.74
CA ALA A 101 10.17 16.75 2.26
C ALA A 101 9.05 17.09 1.26
N ASP A 102 7.87 17.41 1.77
CA ASP A 102 6.73 17.80 0.94
C ASP A 102 6.72 19.31 0.66
N TYR A 103 7.40 20.10 1.48
CA TYR A 103 7.54 21.53 1.30
C TYR A 103 8.74 22.11 2.07
N PHE A 104 9.35 23.15 1.50
CA PHE A 104 10.45 23.89 2.10
C PHE A 104 10.08 25.36 2.25
N PHE A 105 10.16 25.89 3.47
CA PHE A 105 9.88 27.28 3.78
C PHE A 105 11.15 28.04 4.11
N ILE A 106 11.27 29.27 3.61
CA ILE A 106 12.36 30.17 3.95
C ILE A 106 11.84 31.25 4.90
N LYS A 107 12.48 31.40 6.06
CA LYS A 107 12.21 32.50 7.01
C LYS A 107 12.79 33.82 6.48
N PRO A 108 12.15 34.99 6.68
CA PRO A 108 10.97 35.21 7.52
C PRO A 108 9.67 34.83 6.82
N ILE A 109 8.81 34.13 7.54
CA ILE A 109 7.48 33.68 7.06
C ILE A 109 6.46 33.80 8.19
N THR A 110 5.21 34.10 7.87
CA THR A 110 4.14 34.24 8.86
C THR A 110 3.43 32.91 9.14
N ALA A 111 2.90 32.76 10.36
CA ALA A 111 2.11 31.59 10.75
C ALA A 111 0.91 31.36 9.82
N ASN A 112 0.23 32.41 9.37
CA ASN A 112 -0.89 32.33 8.44
C ASN A 112 -0.47 31.74 7.07
N GLN A 113 0.71 32.14 6.55
CA GLN A 113 1.22 31.59 5.29
C GLN A 113 1.52 30.09 5.43
N ILE A 114 2.11 29.68 6.55
CA ILE A 114 2.37 28.27 6.85
C ILE A 114 1.06 27.49 6.94
N ALA A 115 0.11 27.96 7.73
CA ALA A 115 -1.18 27.29 7.92
C ALA A 115 -1.92 27.13 6.59
N LYS A 116 -2.00 28.18 5.78
CA LYS A 116 -2.58 28.10 4.42
C LYS A 116 -1.89 27.06 3.53
N ARG A 117 -0.58 26.94 3.60
CA ARG A 117 0.17 25.96 2.81
C ARG A 117 -0.10 24.55 3.31
N ILE A 118 -0.03 24.32 4.60
CA ILE A 118 -0.33 23.02 5.22
C ILE A 118 -1.74 22.57 4.85
N THR A 119 -2.74 23.46 4.94
CA THR A 119 -4.12 23.13 4.55
C THR A 119 -4.24 22.73 3.09
N ARG A 120 -3.53 23.39 2.19
CA ARG A 120 -3.51 22.99 0.77
C ARG A 120 -2.83 21.64 0.55
N LEU A 121 -1.72 21.36 1.24
CA LEU A 121 -1.01 20.09 1.14
C LEU A 121 -1.87 18.94 1.68
N THR A 122 -2.56 19.13 2.80
CA THR A 122 -3.44 18.12 3.38
C THR A 122 -4.67 17.86 2.51
N ALA A 123 -5.28 18.88 1.92
CA ALA A 123 -6.38 18.74 0.98
C ALA A 123 -5.94 17.96 -0.26
N TRP A 124 -4.85 18.38 -0.89
CA TRP A 124 -4.28 17.69 -2.07
C TRP A 124 -3.96 16.21 -1.79
N ARG A 125 -3.33 15.90 -0.64
CA ARG A 125 -3.02 14.52 -0.25
C ARG A 125 -4.29 13.68 -0.06
N ASN A 126 -5.34 14.25 0.54
CA ASN A 126 -6.60 13.54 0.75
C ASN A 126 -7.33 13.25 -0.56
N GLU A 127 -7.32 14.18 -1.50
CA GLU A 127 -7.88 13.98 -2.85
C GLU A 127 -7.15 12.84 -3.59
N HIS A 128 -5.82 12.86 -3.61
CA HIS A 128 -5.02 11.82 -4.27
C HIS A 128 -5.09 10.46 -3.56
N LYS A 129 -5.20 10.43 -2.23
CA LYS A 129 -5.49 9.19 -1.51
C LYS A 129 -6.88 8.63 -1.85
N ALA A 130 -7.87 9.49 -2.05
CA ALA A 130 -9.21 9.06 -2.45
C ALA A 130 -9.22 8.51 -3.88
N GLU A 131 -8.54 9.18 -4.82
CA GLU A 131 -8.36 8.72 -6.20
C GLU A 131 -7.58 7.40 -6.26
N SER A 132 -6.46 7.29 -5.55
CA SER A 132 -5.66 6.06 -5.47
C SER A 132 -6.46 4.91 -4.87
N ARG A 133 -7.28 5.16 -3.84
CA ARG A 133 -8.18 4.15 -3.26
C ARG A 133 -9.32 3.77 -4.19
N ALA A 134 -9.86 4.73 -4.94
CA ALA A 134 -10.87 4.46 -5.96
C ALA A 134 -10.27 3.62 -7.09
N THR A 135 -9.11 4.02 -7.61
CA THR A 135 -8.39 3.27 -8.66
C THR A 135 -8.00 1.87 -8.19
N ALA A 136 -7.47 1.73 -6.96
CA ALA A 136 -7.15 0.43 -6.39
C ALA A 136 -8.40 -0.46 -6.26
N ARG A 137 -9.55 0.10 -5.82
CA ARG A 137 -10.82 -0.63 -5.77
C ARG A 137 -11.34 -1.02 -7.15
N PHE A 138 -11.19 -0.15 -8.16
CA PHE A 138 -11.55 -0.49 -9.54
C PHE A 138 -10.67 -1.62 -10.06
N ILE A 139 -9.35 -1.54 -9.88
CA ILE A 139 -8.41 -2.59 -10.30
C ILE A 139 -8.71 -3.92 -9.59
N GLU A 140 -8.98 -3.89 -8.29
CA GLU A 140 -9.32 -5.08 -7.50
C GLU A 140 -10.67 -5.68 -7.96
N GLN A 141 -11.65 -4.86 -8.28
CA GLN A 141 -12.95 -5.28 -8.79
C GLN A 141 -12.86 -5.84 -10.21
N ASP A 142 -12.06 -5.23 -11.07
CA ASP A 142 -11.78 -5.74 -12.42
C ASP A 142 -11.02 -7.08 -12.36
N MET A 143 -10.05 -7.21 -11.45
CA MET A 143 -9.31 -8.45 -11.24
C MET A 143 -10.22 -9.60 -10.78
N ASP A 144 -11.12 -9.31 -9.87
CA ASP A 144 -12.13 -10.26 -9.40
C ASP A 144 -13.05 -10.77 -10.52
N VAL A 145 -13.41 -9.89 -11.46
CA VAL A 145 -14.20 -10.24 -12.65
C VAL A 145 -13.36 -11.10 -13.59
N ILE A 146 -12.13 -10.70 -13.89
CA ILE A 146 -11.22 -11.43 -14.79
C ILE A 146 -10.99 -12.86 -14.27
N ILE A 147 -10.64 -13.03 -12.99
CA ILE A 147 -10.42 -14.35 -12.39
C ILE A 147 -11.71 -15.19 -12.47
N SER A 148 -12.86 -14.59 -12.15
CA SER A 148 -14.15 -15.28 -12.17
C SER A 148 -14.54 -15.71 -13.58
N ASP A 149 -14.27 -14.90 -14.59
CA ASP A 149 -14.55 -15.23 -16.00
C ASP A 149 -13.65 -16.36 -16.49
N ILE A 150 -12.38 -16.33 -16.17
CA ILE A 150 -11.44 -17.42 -16.49
C ILE A 150 -11.90 -18.73 -15.83
N MET A 151 -12.20 -18.70 -14.55
CA MET A 151 -12.64 -19.89 -13.82
C MET A 151 -13.95 -20.46 -14.38
N ARG A 152 -14.87 -19.59 -14.81
CA ARG A 152 -16.11 -20.01 -15.47
C ARG A 152 -15.84 -20.63 -16.84
N GLN A 153 -14.98 -20.05 -17.65
CA GLN A 153 -14.59 -20.60 -18.95
C GLN A 153 -13.94 -21.98 -18.82
N ILE A 154 -13.09 -22.16 -17.84
CA ILE A 154 -12.43 -23.46 -17.55
C ILE A 154 -13.44 -24.48 -16.99
N GLY A 155 -14.63 -24.05 -16.53
CA GLY A 155 -15.67 -24.94 -16.01
C GLY A 155 -15.61 -25.20 -14.50
N VAL A 156 -14.93 -24.35 -13.71
CA VAL A 156 -14.94 -24.44 -12.25
C VAL A 156 -16.28 -23.98 -11.69
N PRO A 157 -17.06 -24.84 -10.98
CA PRO A 157 -18.37 -24.46 -10.48
C PRO A 157 -18.28 -23.42 -9.35
N ALA A 158 -19.00 -22.29 -9.49
CA ALA A 158 -18.93 -21.19 -8.53
C ALA A 158 -19.53 -21.51 -7.14
N HIS A 159 -20.38 -22.53 -7.03
CA HIS A 159 -21.06 -22.88 -5.78
C HIS A 159 -20.24 -23.74 -4.81
N ILE A 160 -19.07 -24.25 -5.23
CA ILE A 160 -18.22 -25.09 -4.40
C ILE A 160 -17.15 -24.29 -3.64
N LYS A 161 -16.80 -24.74 -2.43
CA LYS A 161 -15.78 -24.05 -1.60
C LYS A 161 -14.43 -23.93 -2.30
N GLY A 162 -14.08 -24.92 -3.11
CA GLY A 162 -12.84 -24.92 -3.87
C GLY A 162 -12.73 -23.77 -4.86
N TYR A 163 -13.84 -23.32 -5.43
CA TYR A 163 -13.89 -22.13 -6.28
C TYR A 163 -13.39 -20.87 -5.53
N HIS A 164 -13.95 -20.62 -4.34
CA HIS A 164 -13.56 -19.46 -3.55
C HIS A 164 -12.11 -19.51 -3.07
N TYR A 165 -11.64 -20.69 -2.66
CA TYR A 165 -10.26 -20.87 -2.24
C TYR A 165 -9.29 -20.69 -3.40
N LEU A 166 -9.63 -21.21 -4.57
CA LEU A 166 -8.83 -21.09 -5.80
C LEU A 166 -8.77 -19.64 -6.27
N LYS A 167 -9.89 -18.94 -6.29
CA LYS A 167 -9.96 -17.51 -6.63
C LYS A 167 -9.07 -16.68 -5.71
N THR A 168 -9.16 -16.88 -4.38
CA THR A 168 -8.31 -16.20 -3.41
C THR A 168 -6.83 -16.57 -3.57
N ALA A 169 -6.53 -17.83 -3.84
CA ALA A 169 -5.15 -18.28 -4.07
C ALA A 169 -4.53 -17.60 -5.30
N ILE A 170 -5.28 -17.50 -6.41
CA ILE A 170 -4.84 -16.80 -7.62
C ILE A 170 -4.59 -15.31 -7.32
N HIS A 171 -5.51 -14.65 -6.61
CA HIS A 171 -5.35 -13.25 -6.21
C HIS A 171 -4.05 -13.02 -5.43
N LEU A 172 -3.84 -13.81 -4.37
CA LEU A 172 -2.62 -13.73 -3.55
C LEU A 172 -1.35 -13.94 -4.37
N CYS A 173 -1.38 -14.81 -5.38
CA CYS A 173 -0.23 -15.06 -6.25
C CYS A 173 0.01 -13.96 -7.30
N ILE A 174 -1.01 -13.20 -7.66
CA ILE A 174 -0.87 -12.00 -8.51
C ILE A 174 -0.18 -10.89 -7.71
N ASP A 175 -0.60 -10.69 -6.46
CA ASP A 175 -0.07 -9.65 -5.58
C ASP A 175 1.37 -9.97 -5.11
N ASP A 176 1.64 -11.23 -4.81
CA ASP A 176 2.94 -11.71 -4.32
C ASP A 176 3.35 -13.03 -5.00
N ARG A 177 4.33 -12.93 -5.90
CA ARG A 177 4.86 -14.10 -6.63
C ARG A 177 5.56 -15.12 -5.73
N GLU A 178 6.03 -14.74 -4.56
CA GLU A 178 6.66 -15.67 -3.61
C GLU A 178 5.67 -16.72 -3.10
N MET A 179 4.37 -16.41 -3.10
CA MET A 179 3.29 -17.36 -2.76
C MET A 179 3.33 -18.63 -3.62
N LEU A 180 3.71 -18.52 -4.90
CA LEU A 180 3.82 -19.66 -5.82
C LEU A 180 5.03 -20.56 -5.49
N SER A 181 6.10 -20.01 -4.96
CA SER A 181 7.30 -20.77 -4.61
C SER A 181 7.09 -21.70 -3.42
N SER A 182 6.07 -21.44 -2.60
CA SER A 182 5.82 -22.17 -1.35
C SER A 182 4.32 -22.41 -1.08
N VAL A 183 3.63 -23.02 -2.05
CA VAL A 183 2.18 -23.24 -2.03
C VAL A 183 1.71 -23.93 -0.74
N THR A 184 2.39 -25.00 -0.34
CA THR A 184 2.01 -25.79 0.84
C THR A 184 2.33 -25.09 2.16
N LYS A 185 3.45 -24.33 2.22
CA LYS A 185 3.91 -23.72 3.47
C LYS A 185 3.40 -22.30 3.67
N ILE A 186 3.05 -21.57 2.61
CA ILE A 186 2.65 -20.16 2.68
C ILE A 186 1.23 -19.96 2.13
N LEU A 187 0.96 -20.36 0.87
CA LEU A 187 -0.30 -20.04 0.21
C LEU A 187 -1.50 -20.73 0.89
N TYR A 188 -1.47 -22.06 1.07
CA TYR A 188 -2.60 -22.74 1.71
C TYR A 188 -2.85 -22.33 3.14
N PRO A 189 -1.85 -22.12 4.02
CA PRO A 189 -2.07 -21.55 5.34
C PRO A 189 -2.67 -20.16 5.33
N THR A 190 -2.27 -19.30 4.39
CA THR A 190 -2.81 -17.95 4.23
C THR A 190 -4.29 -17.99 3.85
N VAL A 191 -4.65 -18.75 2.83
CA VAL A 191 -6.06 -18.97 2.44
C VAL A 191 -6.85 -19.59 3.59
N ALA A 192 -6.28 -20.60 4.27
CA ALA A 192 -6.94 -21.26 5.40
C ALA A 192 -7.28 -20.30 6.54
N LYS A 193 -6.37 -19.37 6.85
CA LYS A 193 -6.59 -18.31 7.86
C LYS A 193 -7.74 -17.37 7.46
N MET A 194 -7.79 -16.94 6.19
CA MET A 194 -8.86 -16.06 5.68
C MET A 194 -10.24 -16.70 5.80
N TYR A 195 -10.35 -18.01 5.52
CA TYR A 195 -11.60 -18.75 5.53
C TYR A 195 -11.88 -19.53 6.84
N LYS A 196 -11.07 -19.32 7.89
CA LYS A 196 -11.19 -19.98 9.20
C LYS A 196 -11.28 -21.53 9.08
N THR A 197 -10.37 -22.10 8.27
CA THR A 197 -10.30 -23.53 7.98
C THR A 197 -8.85 -24.05 8.12
N THR A 198 -8.56 -25.25 7.62
CA THR A 198 -7.23 -25.84 7.66
C THR A 198 -6.59 -25.92 6.26
N SER A 199 -5.26 -25.87 6.18
CA SER A 199 -4.50 -25.97 4.92
C SER A 199 -4.87 -27.23 4.14
N SER A 200 -5.03 -28.38 4.81
CA SER A 200 -5.41 -29.64 4.17
C SER A 200 -6.82 -29.60 3.55
N ARG A 201 -7.75 -28.87 4.20
CA ARG A 201 -9.10 -28.68 3.64
C ARG A 201 -9.07 -27.73 2.44
N VAL A 202 -8.23 -26.69 2.47
CA VAL A 202 -8.03 -25.79 1.33
C VAL A 202 -7.46 -26.56 0.15
N GLU A 203 -6.35 -27.28 0.35
CA GLU A 203 -5.72 -28.10 -0.68
C GLU A 203 -6.71 -29.08 -1.32
N ARG A 204 -7.42 -29.86 -0.50
CA ARG A 204 -8.39 -30.85 -0.97
C ARG A 204 -9.55 -30.23 -1.74
N ALA A 205 -10.06 -29.08 -1.28
CA ALA A 205 -11.15 -28.38 -1.95
C ALA A 205 -10.73 -27.77 -3.29
N ILE A 206 -9.51 -27.23 -3.37
CA ILE A 206 -8.92 -26.74 -4.63
C ILE A 206 -8.73 -27.90 -5.60
N ARG A 207 -8.15 -29.01 -5.15
CA ARG A 207 -7.98 -30.22 -5.97
C ARG A 207 -9.30 -30.70 -6.55
N HIS A 208 -10.32 -30.80 -5.71
CA HIS A 208 -11.65 -31.21 -6.17
C HIS A 208 -12.24 -30.22 -7.19
N ALA A 209 -12.05 -28.90 -7.01
CA ALA A 209 -12.54 -27.91 -7.95
C ALA A 209 -11.86 -28.05 -9.34
N ILE A 210 -10.56 -28.31 -9.36
CA ILE A 210 -9.79 -28.58 -10.59
C ILE A 210 -10.25 -29.89 -11.24
N GLU A 211 -10.47 -30.94 -10.46
CA GLU A 211 -10.98 -32.22 -10.98
C GLU A 211 -12.35 -32.05 -11.65
N VAL A 212 -13.28 -31.34 -11.00
CA VAL A 212 -14.62 -31.09 -11.59
C VAL A 212 -14.52 -30.28 -12.88
N ALA A 213 -13.65 -29.27 -12.91
CA ALA A 213 -13.40 -28.49 -14.12
C ALA A 213 -12.83 -29.35 -15.25
N TRP A 214 -11.90 -30.25 -14.92
CA TRP A 214 -11.27 -31.17 -15.91
C TRP A 214 -12.24 -32.19 -16.48
N ASP A 215 -13.13 -32.71 -15.64
CA ASP A 215 -14.08 -33.74 -16.04
C ASP A 215 -15.29 -33.17 -16.83
N ARG A 216 -15.57 -31.87 -16.71
CA ARG A 216 -16.75 -31.21 -17.31
C ARG A 216 -16.41 -30.07 -18.27
N GLY A 217 -15.15 -29.60 -18.26
CA GLY A 217 -14.71 -28.46 -19.06
C GLY A 217 -14.60 -28.81 -20.54
N ASP A 218 -14.68 -27.78 -21.36
CA ASP A 218 -14.45 -27.89 -22.80
C ASP A 218 -12.95 -28.14 -23.05
N VAL A 219 -12.64 -29.17 -23.82
CA VAL A 219 -11.26 -29.63 -24.13
C VAL A 219 -10.48 -28.52 -24.86
N ASP A 220 -11.12 -27.78 -25.76
CA ASP A 220 -10.46 -26.74 -26.54
C ASP A 220 -10.13 -25.55 -25.64
N VAL A 221 -11.04 -25.20 -24.73
CA VAL A 221 -10.80 -24.18 -23.71
C VAL A 221 -9.65 -24.60 -22.78
N LEU A 222 -9.73 -25.79 -22.22
CA LEU A 222 -8.66 -26.33 -21.36
C LEU A 222 -7.31 -26.36 -22.07
N SER A 223 -7.28 -26.78 -23.32
CA SER A 223 -6.07 -26.77 -24.17
C SER A 223 -5.54 -25.37 -24.41
N SER A 224 -6.39 -24.36 -24.55
CA SER A 224 -5.98 -22.95 -24.73
C SER A 224 -5.32 -22.35 -23.49
N TYR A 225 -5.68 -22.83 -22.30
CA TYR A 225 -5.10 -22.42 -21.04
C TYR A 225 -3.88 -23.24 -20.64
N PHE A 226 -3.89 -24.55 -20.92
CA PHE A 226 -2.93 -25.52 -20.37
C PHE A 226 -2.17 -26.32 -21.44
N GLY A 227 -2.34 -25.98 -22.74
CA GLY A 227 -1.96 -26.80 -23.90
C GLY A 227 -0.54 -27.37 -23.93
N TYR A 228 0.45 -26.68 -23.36
CA TYR A 228 1.82 -27.17 -23.25
C TYR A 228 2.07 -28.05 -22.02
N THR A 229 1.19 -28.01 -21.04
CA THR A 229 1.31 -28.75 -19.77
C THR A 229 0.52 -30.03 -19.80
N ILE A 230 -0.48 -30.11 -20.68
CA ILE A 230 -1.30 -31.30 -20.94
C ILE A 230 -0.73 -32.04 -22.16
N GLN A 231 0.38 -32.71 -22.00
CA GLN A 231 0.68 -33.82 -22.92
C GLN A 231 -0.30 -34.93 -22.62
N SER A 232 -0.86 -35.52 -23.65
CA SER A 232 -1.95 -36.52 -23.66
C SER A 232 -1.79 -37.71 -22.70
N GLU A 233 -0.65 -37.86 -22.08
CA GLU A 233 -0.31 -38.97 -21.17
C GLU A 233 -0.17 -38.56 -19.69
N ARG A 234 -0.12 -37.25 -19.35
CA ARG A 234 0.13 -36.79 -17.95
C ARG A 234 -1.10 -36.48 -17.13
N GLY A 235 -2.29 -36.41 -17.70
CA GLY A 235 -3.52 -36.18 -16.93
C GLY A 235 -3.71 -34.76 -16.48
N LYS A 236 -4.39 -34.58 -15.35
CA LYS A 236 -4.78 -33.28 -14.75
C LYS A 236 -3.58 -32.54 -14.15
N PRO A 237 -3.51 -31.19 -14.23
CA PRO A 237 -2.46 -30.43 -13.57
C PRO A 237 -2.56 -30.56 -12.05
N THR A 238 -1.45 -30.42 -11.38
CA THR A 238 -1.42 -30.24 -9.93
C THR A 238 -2.05 -28.90 -9.54
N ASN A 239 -2.48 -28.75 -8.30
CA ASN A 239 -3.02 -27.48 -7.81
C ASN A 239 -2.03 -26.31 -8.05
N SER A 240 -0.75 -26.55 -7.82
CA SER A 240 0.31 -25.54 -7.96
C SER A 240 0.48 -25.12 -9.42
N GLU A 241 0.53 -26.08 -10.35
CA GLU A 241 0.60 -25.82 -11.78
C GLU A 241 -0.61 -25.06 -12.29
N PHE A 242 -1.81 -25.44 -11.84
CA PHE A 242 -3.05 -24.77 -12.21
C PHE A 242 -3.02 -23.30 -11.78
N ILE A 243 -2.72 -23.04 -10.49
CA ILE A 243 -2.67 -21.67 -9.95
C ILE A 243 -1.59 -20.87 -10.68
N ALA A 244 -0.40 -21.43 -10.87
CA ALA A 244 0.70 -20.74 -11.53
C ALA A 244 0.36 -20.33 -12.97
N MET A 245 -0.25 -21.22 -13.75
CA MET A 245 -0.58 -20.96 -15.15
C MET A 245 -1.67 -19.90 -15.30
N ILE A 246 -2.72 -19.94 -14.46
CA ILE A 246 -3.76 -18.91 -14.49
C ILE A 246 -3.18 -17.56 -14.08
N THR A 247 -2.37 -17.52 -13.01
CA THR A 247 -1.69 -16.32 -12.55
C THR A 247 -0.79 -15.72 -13.65
N ASP A 248 -0.01 -16.54 -14.33
CA ASP A 248 0.88 -16.07 -15.39
C ASP A 248 0.09 -15.54 -16.61
N LYS A 249 -0.97 -16.24 -17.02
CA LYS A 249 -1.83 -15.79 -18.12
C LYS A 249 -2.50 -14.43 -17.84
N ILE A 250 -2.96 -14.21 -16.62
CA ILE A 250 -3.53 -12.92 -16.18
C ILE A 250 -2.44 -11.85 -16.24
N ASN A 251 -1.26 -12.11 -15.70
CA ASN A 251 -0.16 -11.16 -15.71
C ASN A 251 0.30 -10.79 -17.14
N LEU A 252 0.27 -11.72 -18.07
CA LEU A 252 0.61 -11.48 -19.47
C LEU A 252 -0.47 -10.63 -20.15
N SER A 253 -1.76 -10.89 -19.91
CA SER A 253 -2.86 -10.13 -20.49
C SER A 253 -2.84 -8.66 -20.03
N MET A 254 -2.50 -8.43 -18.75
CA MET A 254 -2.37 -7.08 -18.20
C MET A 254 -1.21 -6.28 -18.81
N ARG A 255 -0.10 -6.93 -19.15
CA ARG A 255 1.06 -6.29 -19.80
C ARG A 255 0.81 -5.96 -21.27
N SER A 256 -0.10 -6.67 -21.93
CA SER A 256 -0.43 -6.46 -23.34
C SER A 256 -1.47 -5.36 -23.56
N SER A 257 -2.05 -4.84 -22.47
CA SER A 257 -3.09 -3.78 -22.48
C SER A 257 -2.53 -2.40 -22.12
N VAL A 258 -1.21 -2.27 -21.94
CA VAL A 258 -0.44 -1.04 -21.74
C VAL A 258 0.39 -0.79 -23.00
#